data_d02e5e51b4803b8e18b4b9e9570d1cde
#
_entry.id   d02e5e51b4803b8e18b4b9e9570d1cde
#
_cell.length_a   1.000
_cell.length_b   1.000
_cell.length_c   1.000
_cell.angle_alpha   90.00
_cell.angle_beta   90.00
_cell.angle_gamma   90.00
#
_symmetry.space_group_name_H-M   'P 1'
#
loop_
_entity.id
_entity.type
_entity.pdbx_description
1 polymer ?
#
loop_
_entity_poly.entity_id
_entity_poly.type
_entity_poly.pdbx_seq_one_letter_code
_entity_poly.pdbx_strand_id
1 'polypeptide(L)'
;MKRQRLRLSLALLVALSPATTSAQIPVAQNLAERLGYSKDAKLLIIHADDVAETHAVNAATFQALESGAVNSASIMVPCPWFPEAADYAKSHPDTDFGLHLTVTSERVYYRWGPVAGPDKVPSLVDSNGYFHHDWDHHPRIEPRDVETELRAQIERALAMGVRPTHFDSHQYRLFENGKEIFQVLLRLSHEYGVPIFVTRDWFAEHPYLESSLAPRDLVLDHTVTIGPDVPAENWADFYRDALKNLQPGVTEFVIHVGLDDEELRAFSRERPTWGAAWRQRDFDFFMSREFRSLLEEHHVKLITWRELAKALANR
;
A
#
# COMPACT_ATOMS: atom_id res chain seq x y z
N MET A 1 25.05 35.78 -79.70
CA MET A 1 24.88 34.51 -78.93
C MET A 1 24.55 34.86 -77.49
N LYS A 2 23.26 34.77 -77.06
CA LYS A 2 22.78 35.06 -75.69
C LYS A 2 22.63 33.76 -74.96
N ARG A 3 23.37 33.55 -73.85
CA ARG A 3 23.23 32.42 -72.96
C ARG A 3 22.11 32.71 -71.96
N GLN A 4 21.03 31.93 -72.01
CA GLN A 4 19.96 31.90 -71.05
C GLN A 4 20.42 31.07 -69.82
N ARG A 5 20.38 31.68 -68.64
CA ARG A 5 20.60 30.98 -67.34
C ARG A 5 19.26 30.49 -66.82
N LEU A 6 19.13 29.19 -66.74
CA LEU A 6 18.00 28.50 -66.11
C LEU A 6 18.14 28.59 -64.58
N ARG A 7 17.16 29.22 -63.92
CA ARG A 7 17.08 29.22 -62.44
C ARG A 7 16.23 28.03 -61.99
N LEU A 8 16.83 27.03 -61.35
CA LEU A 8 16.13 26.01 -60.62
C LEU A 8 15.64 26.58 -59.28
N SER A 9 14.34 26.66 -59.08
CA SER A 9 13.73 26.94 -57.76
C SER A 9 13.56 25.62 -57.01
N LEU A 10 14.28 25.45 -55.92
CA LEU A 10 14.16 24.31 -55.00
C LEU A 10 13.01 24.60 -54.03
N ALA A 11 11.87 23.90 -54.20
CA ALA A 11 10.75 23.99 -53.26
C ALA A 11 11.04 23.08 -52.06
N LEU A 12 11.26 23.66 -50.88
CA LEU A 12 11.45 22.99 -49.63
C LEU A 12 10.08 22.52 -49.09
N LEU A 13 9.79 21.23 -49.19
CA LEU A 13 8.61 20.64 -48.54
C LEU A 13 8.92 20.48 -47.05
N VAL A 14 8.35 21.33 -46.22
CA VAL A 14 8.35 21.15 -44.77
C VAL A 14 7.25 20.13 -44.43
N ALA A 15 7.65 18.91 -44.11
CA ALA A 15 6.75 17.90 -43.55
C ALA A 15 6.40 18.29 -42.11
N LEU A 16 5.18 18.78 -41.89
CA LEU A 16 4.60 18.92 -40.56
C LEU A 16 4.26 17.52 -40.02
N SER A 17 5.06 17.02 -39.13
CA SER A 17 4.69 15.86 -38.31
C SER A 17 3.57 16.26 -37.36
N PRO A 18 2.45 15.51 -37.27
CA PRO A 18 1.44 15.78 -36.25
C PRO A 18 2.05 15.53 -34.88
N ALA A 19 2.15 16.57 -34.06
CA ALA A 19 2.44 16.45 -32.64
C ALA A 19 1.27 15.69 -32.01
N THR A 20 1.51 14.45 -31.64
CA THR A 20 0.60 13.70 -30.74
C THR A 20 0.59 14.43 -29.41
N THR A 21 -0.37 15.28 -29.19
CA THR A 21 -0.68 15.84 -27.87
C THR A 21 -1.10 14.68 -26.99
N SER A 22 -0.19 14.21 -26.14
CA SER A 22 -0.55 13.37 -25.00
C SER A 22 -1.55 14.19 -24.18
N ALA A 23 -2.81 13.77 -24.19
CA ALA A 23 -3.83 14.37 -23.36
C ALA A 23 -3.40 14.16 -21.91
N GLN A 24 -2.96 15.23 -21.25
CA GLN A 24 -2.78 15.25 -19.81
C GLN A 24 -4.16 14.98 -19.20
N ILE A 25 -4.34 13.81 -18.61
CA ILE A 25 -5.53 13.52 -17.81
C ILE A 25 -5.49 14.52 -16.65
N PRO A 26 -6.51 15.34 -16.46
CA PRO A 26 -6.52 16.27 -15.34
C PRO A 26 -6.42 15.47 -14.03
N VAL A 27 -5.49 15.85 -13.14
CA VAL A 27 -5.32 15.31 -11.78
C VAL A 27 -6.61 15.43 -10.94
N ALA A 28 -7.61 16.10 -11.45
CA ALA A 28 -8.89 16.40 -10.81
C ALA A 28 -9.99 15.35 -10.96
N GLN A 29 -9.76 14.22 -11.65
CA GLN A 29 -10.79 13.18 -11.71
C GLN A 29 -10.69 12.28 -10.48
N ASN A 30 -11.82 12.15 -9.79
CA ASN A 30 -12.06 11.18 -8.73
C ASN A 30 -11.81 9.77 -9.30
N LEU A 31 -11.11 8.91 -8.52
CA LEU A 31 -10.74 7.58 -8.98
C LEU A 31 -11.96 6.71 -9.30
N ALA A 32 -13.10 6.90 -8.61
CA ALA A 32 -14.34 6.19 -8.91
C ALA A 32 -14.82 6.42 -10.36
N GLU A 33 -14.76 7.65 -10.87
CA GLU A 33 -15.09 7.93 -12.27
C GLU A 33 -14.13 7.24 -13.24
N ARG A 34 -12.83 7.24 -12.90
CA ARG A 34 -11.82 6.52 -13.69
C ARG A 34 -12.08 5.01 -13.74
N LEU A 35 -12.75 4.45 -12.74
CA LEU A 35 -13.15 3.04 -12.67
C LEU A 35 -14.50 2.77 -13.36
N GLY A 36 -15.18 3.81 -13.85
CA GLY A 36 -16.48 3.68 -14.52
C GLY A 36 -17.68 3.72 -13.57
N TYR A 37 -17.48 4.11 -12.32
CA TYR A 37 -18.56 4.37 -11.37
C TYR A 37 -19.10 5.81 -11.48
N SER A 38 -20.22 6.09 -10.84
CA SER A 38 -20.70 7.46 -10.65
C SER A 38 -19.64 8.28 -9.89
N LYS A 39 -19.50 9.57 -10.22
CA LYS A 39 -18.64 10.51 -9.48
C LYS A 39 -18.97 10.59 -7.99
N ASP A 40 -20.20 10.28 -7.61
CA ASP A 40 -20.68 10.32 -6.23
C ASP A 40 -20.57 8.94 -5.54
N ALA A 41 -20.00 7.93 -6.22
CA ALA A 41 -19.83 6.59 -5.65
C ALA A 41 -18.82 6.61 -4.49
N LYS A 42 -19.18 5.93 -3.40
CA LYS A 42 -18.33 5.70 -2.22
C LYS A 42 -17.78 4.28 -2.32
N LEU A 43 -16.52 4.17 -2.71
CA LEU A 43 -15.81 2.91 -2.85
C LEU A 43 -14.85 2.72 -1.68
N LEU A 44 -14.84 1.53 -1.07
CA LEU A 44 -14.06 1.27 0.13
C LEU A 44 -13.22 -0.01 -0.02
N ILE A 45 -11.95 0.11 0.32
CA ILE A 45 -11.05 -1.01 0.61
C ILE A 45 -10.94 -1.10 2.13
N ILE A 46 -11.19 -2.28 2.69
CA ILE A 46 -10.92 -2.58 4.10
C ILE A 46 -9.67 -3.42 4.11
N HIS A 47 -8.57 -2.80 4.48
CA HIS A 47 -7.24 -3.34 4.35
C HIS A 47 -6.64 -3.70 5.70
N ALA A 48 -6.28 -4.98 5.87
CA ALA A 48 -5.62 -5.47 7.08
C ALA A 48 -4.10 -5.49 6.88
N ASP A 49 -3.39 -4.65 7.63
CA ASP A 49 -1.94 -4.60 7.67
C ASP A 49 -1.33 -5.73 8.52
N ASP A 50 -0.02 -5.87 8.45
CA ASP A 50 0.86 -6.68 9.33
C ASP A 50 0.67 -8.20 9.26
N VAL A 51 0.10 -8.74 8.19
CA VAL A 51 0.01 -10.22 8.02
C VAL A 51 1.40 -10.83 8.03
N ALA A 52 1.56 -11.94 8.72
CA ALA A 52 2.81 -12.64 9.02
C ALA A 52 3.59 -12.14 10.25
N GLU A 53 3.14 -11.08 10.92
CA GLU A 53 3.77 -10.63 12.17
C GLU A 53 3.72 -11.71 13.25
N THR A 54 2.51 -12.25 13.49
CA THR A 54 2.25 -13.38 14.41
C THR A 54 1.20 -14.33 13.82
N HIS A 55 1.10 -15.56 14.39
CA HIS A 55 0.01 -16.48 14.02
C HIS A 55 -1.37 -15.88 14.35
N ALA A 56 -1.49 -15.20 15.47
CA ALA A 56 -2.73 -14.56 15.90
C ALA A 56 -3.23 -13.49 14.90
N VAL A 57 -2.31 -12.75 14.26
CA VAL A 57 -2.63 -11.80 13.19
C VAL A 57 -3.03 -12.55 11.92
N ASN A 58 -2.30 -13.58 11.52
CA ASN A 58 -2.66 -14.43 10.38
C ASN A 58 -4.06 -15.00 10.53
N ALA A 59 -4.33 -15.67 11.67
CA ALA A 59 -5.61 -16.32 11.94
C ALA A 59 -6.80 -15.33 11.90
N ALA A 60 -6.64 -14.14 12.50
CA ALA A 60 -7.66 -13.09 12.46
C ALA A 60 -7.90 -12.59 11.03
N THR A 61 -6.82 -12.31 10.30
CA THR A 61 -6.91 -11.79 8.93
C THR A 61 -7.57 -12.80 7.99
N PHE A 62 -7.18 -14.08 8.06
CA PHE A 62 -7.77 -15.12 7.21
C PHE A 62 -9.27 -15.28 7.48
N GLN A 63 -9.69 -15.32 8.75
CA GLN A 63 -11.10 -15.36 9.11
C GLN A 63 -11.86 -14.12 8.59
N ALA A 64 -11.27 -12.94 8.70
CA ALA A 64 -11.88 -11.70 8.24
C ALA A 64 -12.03 -11.64 6.71
N LEU A 65 -11.03 -12.12 5.96
CA LEU A 65 -11.05 -12.27 4.50
C LEU A 65 -12.12 -13.29 4.05
N GLU A 66 -12.15 -14.47 4.67
CA GLU A 66 -13.12 -15.53 4.37
C GLU A 66 -14.57 -15.09 4.62
N SER A 67 -14.80 -14.28 5.65
CA SER A 67 -16.11 -13.74 5.97
C SER A 67 -16.54 -12.56 5.09
N GLY A 68 -15.63 -11.98 4.32
CA GLY A 68 -15.82 -10.74 3.56
C GLY A 68 -15.87 -9.48 4.43
N ALA A 69 -15.50 -9.56 5.71
CA ALA A 69 -15.38 -8.41 6.61
C ALA A 69 -14.17 -7.52 6.26
N VAL A 70 -13.14 -8.12 5.71
CA VAL A 70 -11.95 -7.50 5.13
C VAL A 70 -11.86 -7.95 3.69
N ASN A 71 -11.46 -7.09 2.78
CA ASN A 71 -11.38 -7.43 1.36
C ASN A 71 -10.00 -7.18 0.73
N SER A 72 -9.03 -6.75 1.53
CA SER A 72 -7.62 -6.63 1.16
C SER A 72 -6.73 -6.81 2.39
N ALA A 73 -5.50 -7.28 2.21
CA ALA A 73 -4.51 -7.38 3.28
C ALA A 73 -3.09 -7.32 2.70
N SER A 74 -2.07 -7.02 3.53
CA SER A 74 -0.68 -7.01 3.10
C SER A 74 0.25 -7.78 4.03
N ILE A 75 1.24 -8.46 3.41
CA ILE A 75 2.08 -9.49 4.04
C ILE A 75 3.49 -8.94 4.30
N MET A 76 3.96 -9.07 5.55
CA MET A 76 5.32 -8.75 5.99
C MET A 76 6.27 -9.92 5.73
N VAL A 77 7.01 -9.87 4.63
CA VAL A 77 7.91 -10.97 4.20
C VAL A 77 9.07 -11.26 5.16
N PRO A 78 9.66 -10.27 5.87
CA PRO A 78 10.72 -10.53 6.84
C PRO A 78 10.27 -11.24 8.12
N CYS A 79 8.97 -11.24 8.40
CA CYS A 79 8.44 -11.75 9.67
C CYS A 79 8.39 -13.28 9.72
N PRO A 80 8.54 -13.89 10.92
CA PRO A 80 8.66 -15.35 11.08
C PRO A 80 7.45 -16.16 10.60
N TRP A 81 6.24 -15.61 10.66
CA TRP A 81 5.02 -16.28 10.24
C TRP A 81 4.69 -16.11 8.73
N PHE A 82 5.62 -15.51 7.97
CA PHE A 82 5.48 -15.38 6.52
C PHE A 82 5.23 -16.70 5.78
N PRO A 83 5.85 -17.85 6.13
CA PRO A 83 5.56 -19.11 5.44
C PRO A 83 4.09 -19.53 5.50
N GLU A 84 3.40 -19.31 6.63
CA GLU A 84 1.97 -19.59 6.77
C GLU A 84 1.13 -18.67 5.88
N ALA A 85 1.44 -17.36 5.90
CA ALA A 85 0.76 -16.39 5.04
C ALA A 85 0.95 -16.68 3.55
N ALA A 86 2.16 -17.09 3.15
CA ALA A 86 2.46 -17.46 1.77
C ALA A 86 1.72 -18.72 1.33
N ASP A 87 1.61 -19.74 2.20
CA ASP A 87 0.85 -20.97 1.89
C ASP A 87 -0.64 -20.67 1.75
N TYR A 88 -1.19 -19.84 2.64
CA TYR A 88 -2.58 -19.38 2.53
C TYR A 88 -2.81 -18.60 1.22
N ALA A 89 -1.98 -17.61 0.91
CA ALA A 89 -2.11 -16.81 -0.32
C ALA A 89 -2.00 -17.68 -1.59
N LYS A 90 -1.13 -18.70 -1.58
CA LYS A 90 -0.97 -19.65 -2.69
C LYS A 90 -2.20 -20.54 -2.87
N SER A 91 -2.85 -20.95 -1.78
CA SER A 91 -4.07 -21.78 -1.81
C SER A 91 -5.34 -20.97 -2.09
N HIS A 92 -5.28 -19.64 -1.92
CA HIS A 92 -6.39 -18.71 -2.16
C HIS A 92 -5.98 -17.62 -3.17
N PRO A 93 -5.73 -17.96 -4.44
CA PRO A 93 -5.12 -17.05 -5.43
C PRO A 93 -6.01 -15.86 -5.81
N ASP A 94 -7.30 -15.92 -5.49
CA ASP A 94 -8.25 -14.82 -5.74
C ASP A 94 -8.32 -13.82 -4.59
N THR A 95 -7.73 -14.12 -3.43
CA THR A 95 -7.65 -13.18 -2.31
C THR A 95 -6.75 -12.00 -2.67
N ASP A 96 -7.13 -10.81 -2.22
CA ASP A 96 -6.41 -9.57 -2.51
C ASP A 96 -5.29 -9.36 -1.49
N PHE A 97 -4.12 -9.94 -1.77
CA PHE A 97 -2.92 -9.76 -0.96
C PHE A 97 -1.92 -8.83 -1.61
N GLY A 98 -1.50 -7.80 -0.87
CA GLY A 98 -0.32 -6.98 -1.15
C GLY A 98 0.92 -7.46 -0.41
N LEU A 99 2.02 -6.72 -0.57
CA LEU A 99 3.22 -6.85 0.28
C LEU A 99 3.36 -5.61 1.14
N HIS A 100 3.37 -5.83 2.46
CA HIS A 100 3.67 -4.83 3.48
C HIS A 100 5.19 -4.68 3.57
N LEU A 101 5.76 -3.87 2.66
CA LEU A 101 7.20 -3.74 2.51
C LEU A 101 7.81 -3.15 3.79
N THR A 102 8.71 -3.89 4.39
CA THR A 102 9.14 -3.71 5.77
C THR A 102 10.62 -3.43 5.84
N VAL A 103 11.00 -2.30 6.46
CA VAL A 103 12.39 -1.84 6.63
C VAL A 103 12.70 -1.37 8.06
N THR A 104 11.78 -1.63 8.99
CA THR A 104 11.90 -1.35 10.42
C THR A 104 11.46 -2.55 11.25
N SER A 105 11.87 -2.63 12.53
CA SER A 105 11.48 -3.69 13.47
C SER A 105 11.34 -3.08 14.86
N GLU A 106 10.13 -2.58 15.16
CA GLU A 106 9.86 -1.71 16.30
C GLU A 106 9.66 -2.44 17.64
N ARG A 107 9.63 -3.77 17.64
CA ARG A 107 9.46 -4.55 18.89
C ARG A 107 10.78 -4.77 19.61
N VAL A 108 10.76 -4.82 20.92
CA VAL A 108 11.98 -4.99 21.72
C VAL A 108 12.48 -6.44 21.72
N TYR A 109 11.56 -7.39 21.86
CA TYR A 109 11.91 -8.80 22.03
C TYR A 109 11.60 -9.67 20.83
N TYR A 110 10.70 -9.23 19.98
CA TYR A 110 10.30 -9.95 18.76
C TYR A 110 10.81 -9.18 17.54
N ARG A 111 12.06 -9.44 17.18
CA ARG A 111 12.79 -8.68 16.16
C ARG A 111 12.93 -9.49 14.87
N TRP A 112 12.87 -8.78 13.77
CA TRP A 112 13.16 -9.33 12.45
C TRP A 112 14.22 -8.51 11.74
N GLY A 113 14.92 -9.15 10.81
CA GLY A 113 15.98 -8.55 10.02
C GLY A 113 15.71 -8.68 8.53
N PRO A 114 16.63 -8.16 7.70
CA PRO A 114 16.45 -8.09 6.25
C PRO A 114 16.47 -9.46 5.59
N VAL A 115 15.61 -9.62 4.59
CA VAL A 115 15.55 -10.79 3.69
C VAL A 115 16.80 -10.87 2.84
N ALA A 116 17.37 -9.74 2.43
CA ALA A 116 18.61 -9.68 1.67
C ALA A 116 19.83 -10.14 2.47
N GLY A 117 19.76 -10.05 3.81
CA GLY A 117 20.85 -10.28 4.75
C GLY A 117 21.55 -8.98 5.16
N PRO A 118 21.96 -8.88 6.45
CA PRO A 118 22.46 -7.64 7.05
C PRO A 118 23.72 -7.08 6.35
N ASP A 119 24.59 -7.95 5.85
CA ASP A 119 25.84 -7.53 5.16
C ASP A 119 25.57 -6.81 3.84
N LYS A 120 24.40 -7.02 3.21
CA LYS A 120 24.05 -6.40 1.93
C LYS A 120 23.33 -5.06 2.08
N VAL A 121 22.76 -4.83 3.26
CA VAL A 121 21.94 -3.64 3.56
C VAL A 121 22.35 -3.01 4.90
N PRO A 122 23.63 -2.67 5.08
CA PRO A 122 24.19 -2.26 6.38
C PRO A 122 23.57 -0.98 6.93
N SER A 123 23.00 -0.10 6.09
CA SER A 123 22.33 1.12 6.57
C SER A 123 20.95 0.86 7.19
N LEU A 124 20.37 -0.34 6.98
CA LEU A 124 19.04 -0.68 7.48
C LEU A 124 19.05 -1.41 8.82
N VAL A 125 20.23 -1.83 9.31
CA VAL A 125 20.33 -2.74 10.44
C VAL A 125 21.16 -2.19 11.61
N ASP A 126 20.79 -2.63 12.81
CA ASP A 126 21.57 -2.40 14.01
C ASP A 126 22.77 -3.37 14.12
N SER A 127 23.59 -3.22 15.18
CA SER A 127 24.76 -4.06 15.42
C SER A 127 24.47 -5.55 15.62
N ASN A 128 23.20 -5.94 15.81
CA ASN A 128 22.76 -7.31 15.97
C ASN A 128 22.17 -7.89 14.67
N GLY A 129 22.13 -7.10 13.58
CA GLY A 129 21.62 -7.52 12.28
C GLY A 129 20.09 -7.47 12.15
N TYR A 130 19.38 -6.87 13.09
CA TYR A 130 17.95 -6.59 12.96
C TYR A 130 17.72 -5.23 12.31
N PHE A 131 16.59 -5.03 11.65
CA PHE A 131 16.21 -3.69 11.21
C PHE A 131 16.22 -2.71 12.39
N HIS A 132 16.52 -1.44 12.10
CA HIS A 132 16.38 -0.37 13.07
C HIS A 132 14.95 -0.30 13.61
N HIS A 133 14.82 0.11 14.86
CA HIS A 133 13.50 0.31 15.49
C HIS A 133 12.67 1.40 14.80
N ASP A 134 13.33 2.49 14.46
CA ASP A 134 12.83 3.61 13.66
C ASP A 134 13.96 4.18 12.79
N TRP A 135 13.68 5.18 11.97
CA TRP A 135 14.68 5.86 11.16
C TRP A 135 15.01 7.27 11.66
N ASP A 136 14.31 7.77 12.65
CA ASP A 136 14.38 9.18 13.08
C ASP A 136 15.72 9.54 13.72
N HIS A 137 16.41 8.56 14.30
CA HIS A 137 17.67 8.73 15.03
C HIS A 137 18.87 8.06 14.35
N HIS A 138 18.72 7.60 13.10
CA HIS A 138 19.78 6.90 12.37
C HIS A 138 20.45 7.80 11.34
N PRO A 139 21.80 7.73 11.21
CA PRO A 139 22.58 8.75 10.53
C PRO A 139 22.29 8.90 9.04
N ARG A 140 21.96 7.85 8.35
CA ARG A 140 21.56 7.87 6.94
C ARG A 140 21.10 6.50 6.47
N ILE A 141 19.89 6.46 5.97
CA ILE A 141 19.37 5.31 5.24
C ILE A 141 19.78 5.46 3.76
N GLU A 142 20.48 4.47 3.23
CA GLU A 142 20.94 4.49 1.86
C GLU A 142 19.85 3.94 0.90
N PRO A 143 19.40 4.71 -0.10
CA PRO A 143 18.37 4.25 -1.05
C PRO A 143 18.73 2.94 -1.77
N ARG A 144 20.04 2.68 -1.98
CA ARG A 144 20.51 1.43 -2.55
C ARG A 144 20.22 0.22 -1.67
N ASP A 145 20.40 0.37 -0.37
CA ASP A 145 20.15 -0.70 0.60
C ASP A 145 18.64 -0.97 0.68
N VAL A 146 17.82 0.10 0.68
CA VAL A 146 16.37 -0.01 0.60
C VAL A 146 15.95 -0.79 -0.67
N GLU A 147 16.47 -0.42 -1.86
CA GLU A 147 16.17 -1.12 -3.10
C GLU A 147 16.57 -2.60 -3.04
N THR A 148 17.76 -2.90 -2.49
CA THR A 148 18.28 -4.26 -2.35
C THR A 148 17.34 -5.10 -1.47
N GLU A 149 16.89 -4.54 -0.35
CA GLU A 149 15.99 -5.22 0.57
C GLU A 149 14.58 -5.41 -0.01
N LEU A 150 13.98 -4.35 -0.53
CA LEU A 150 12.62 -4.44 -1.09
C LEU A 150 12.55 -5.45 -2.23
N ARG A 151 13.57 -5.48 -3.09
CA ARG A 151 13.67 -6.49 -4.15
C ARG A 151 13.75 -7.89 -3.58
N ALA A 152 14.54 -8.11 -2.53
CA ALA A 152 14.65 -9.42 -1.88
C ALA A 152 13.31 -9.87 -1.27
N GLN A 153 12.55 -8.96 -0.65
CA GLN A 153 11.20 -9.26 -0.15
C GLN A 153 10.25 -9.65 -1.28
N ILE A 154 10.18 -8.87 -2.36
CA ILE A 154 9.33 -9.13 -3.52
C ILE A 154 9.67 -10.49 -4.15
N GLU A 155 10.96 -10.74 -4.44
CA GLU A 155 11.40 -11.98 -5.05
C GLU A 155 11.14 -13.21 -4.17
N ARG A 156 11.32 -13.09 -2.85
CA ARG A 156 10.99 -14.16 -1.90
C ARG A 156 9.50 -14.46 -1.90
N ALA A 157 8.64 -13.43 -1.89
CA ALA A 157 7.20 -13.60 -1.95
C ALA A 157 6.77 -14.30 -3.25
N LEU A 158 7.29 -13.85 -4.39
CA LEU A 158 7.02 -14.46 -5.71
C LEU A 158 7.48 -15.92 -5.76
N ALA A 159 8.68 -16.23 -5.23
CA ALA A 159 9.22 -17.59 -5.18
C ALA A 159 8.38 -18.53 -4.31
N MET A 160 7.73 -18.03 -3.27
CA MET A 160 6.81 -18.79 -2.43
C MET A 160 5.36 -18.84 -2.96
N GLY A 161 5.10 -18.25 -4.11
CA GLY A 161 3.81 -18.32 -4.79
C GLY A 161 2.84 -17.20 -4.51
N VAL A 162 3.24 -16.19 -3.69
CA VAL A 162 2.44 -14.98 -3.49
C VAL A 162 2.45 -14.16 -4.78
N ARG A 163 1.28 -13.63 -5.16
CA ARG A 163 1.11 -12.76 -6.32
C ARG A 163 0.52 -11.43 -5.84
N PRO A 164 1.36 -10.45 -5.47
CA PRO A 164 0.89 -9.23 -4.85
C PRO A 164 0.01 -8.41 -5.79
N THR A 165 -1.07 -7.87 -5.25
CA THR A 165 -2.00 -6.98 -5.95
C THR A 165 -1.60 -5.52 -5.80
N HIS A 166 -0.83 -5.18 -4.75
CA HIS A 166 -0.30 -3.86 -4.46
C HIS A 166 0.92 -3.96 -3.54
N PHE A 167 1.63 -2.86 -3.41
CA PHE A 167 2.67 -2.64 -2.40
C PHE A 167 2.26 -1.49 -1.48
N ASP A 168 2.46 -1.67 -0.21
CA ASP A 168 2.37 -0.63 0.81
C ASP A 168 3.63 -0.60 1.69
N SER A 169 3.62 0.06 2.83
CA SER A 169 4.82 0.25 3.63
C SER A 169 4.54 0.18 5.11
N HIS A 170 5.15 -0.78 5.79
CA HIS A 170 5.13 -0.85 7.24
C HIS A 170 5.53 0.50 7.86
N GLN A 171 4.68 1.00 8.77
CA GLN A 171 4.87 2.30 9.41
C GLN A 171 5.03 3.50 8.43
N TYR A 172 4.54 3.41 7.20
CA TYR A 172 4.65 4.43 6.15
C TYR A 172 6.08 4.87 5.82
N ARG A 173 7.13 4.14 6.25
CA ARG A 173 8.54 4.55 6.15
C ARG A 173 9.00 4.83 4.73
N LEU A 174 8.48 4.13 3.73
CA LEU A 174 8.85 4.33 2.33
C LEU A 174 8.19 5.57 1.71
N PHE A 175 7.18 6.13 2.36
CA PHE A 175 6.48 7.34 1.93
C PHE A 175 6.99 8.60 2.63
N GLU A 176 7.32 8.54 3.91
CA GLU A 176 7.63 9.70 4.75
C GLU A 176 9.12 10.10 4.75
N ASN A 177 10.02 9.20 4.37
CA ASN A 177 11.47 9.42 4.50
C ASN A 177 12.14 10.03 3.26
N GLY A 178 11.40 10.84 2.53
CA GLY A 178 11.93 11.68 1.47
C GLY A 178 11.81 11.10 0.07
N LYS A 179 12.02 11.99 -0.90
CA LYS A 179 11.81 11.71 -2.31
C LYS A 179 12.63 10.53 -2.83
N GLU A 180 13.90 10.42 -2.41
CA GLU A 180 14.81 9.37 -2.91
C GLU A 180 14.33 7.97 -2.53
N ILE A 181 13.84 7.79 -1.30
CA ILE A 181 13.28 6.53 -0.81
C ILE A 181 11.97 6.20 -1.55
N PHE A 182 11.06 7.17 -1.66
CA PHE A 182 9.83 6.98 -2.42
C PHE A 182 10.08 6.61 -3.88
N GLN A 183 11.08 7.20 -4.51
CA GLN A 183 11.46 6.85 -5.89
C GLN A 183 11.98 5.41 -6.04
N VAL A 184 12.60 4.83 -4.99
CA VAL A 184 12.94 3.40 -4.99
C VAL A 184 11.67 2.56 -5.08
N LEU A 185 10.70 2.80 -4.20
CA LEU A 185 9.43 2.08 -4.21
C LEU A 185 8.71 2.20 -5.55
N LEU A 186 8.64 3.42 -6.10
CA LEU A 186 7.97 3.71 -7.37
C LEU A 186 8.63 2.98 -8.55
N ARG A 187 9.98 2.93 -8.60
CA ARG A 187 10.69 2.16 -9.62
C ARG A 187 10.37 0.66 -9.54
N LEU A 188 10.38 0.08 -8.36
CA LEU A 188 10.04 -1.34 -8.16
C LEU A 188 8.58 -1.61 -8.54
N SER A 189 7.65 -0.75 -8.15
CA SER A 189 6.25 -0.82 -8.58
C SER A 189 6.14 -0.90 -10.11
N HIS A 190 6.82 -0.01 -10.83
CA HIS A 190 6.81 0.00 -12.29
C HIS A 190 7.48 -1.24 -12.89
N GLU A 191 8.58 -1.70 -12.29
CA GLU A 191 9.33 -2.89 -12.77
C GLU A 191 8.50 -4.17 -12.64
N TYR A 192 7.84 -4.34 -11.50
CA TYR A 192 7.01 -5.54 -11.23
C TYR A 192 5.58 -5.41 -11.77
N GLY A 193 5.17 -4.21 -12.20
CA GLY A 193 3.80 -3.94 -12.66
C GLY A 193 2.75 -4.02 -11.55
N VAL A 194 3.14 -3.70 -10.31
CA VAL A 194 2.30 -3.76 -9.12
C VAL A 194 2.09 -2.33 -8.59
N PRO A 195 0.83 -1.85 -8.45
CA PRO A 195 0.57 -0.51 -7.94
C PRO A 195 1.01 -0.36 -6.48
N ILE A 196 1.23 0.89 -6.07
CA ILE A 196 1.55 1.24 -4.69
C ILE A 196 0.35 1.90 -4.00
N PHE A 197 0.21 1.68 -2.70
CA PHE A 197 -0.70 2.46 -1.86
C PHE A 197 -0.14 3.87 -1.71
N VAL A 198 -0.81 4.84 -2.28
CA VAL A 198 -0.56 6.27 -2.08
C VAL A 198 -1.89 7.00 -2.16
N THR A 199 -2.09 7.99 -1.28
CA THR A 199 -3.33 8.75 -1.18
C THR A 199 -3.10 10.25 -1.33
N ARG A 200 -4.10 10.97 -1.84
CA ARG A 200 -4.09 12.43 -1.96
C ARG A 200 -3.99 13.12 -0.61
N ASP A 201 -4.48 12.50 0.45
CA ASP A 201 -4.47 13.06 1.80
C ASP A 201 -3.05 13.38 2.30
N TRP A 202 -2.02 12.69 1.76
CA TRP A 202 -0.61 12.91 2.15
C TRP A 202 0.11 13.99 1.35
N PHE A 203 -0.46 14.49 0.25
CA PHE A 203 0.26 15.40 -0.66
C PHE A 203 0.58 16.77 -0.04
N ALA A 204 -0.26 17.23 0.89
CA ALA A 204 -0.02 18.50 1.59
C ALA A 204 1.23 18.44 2.50
N GLU A 205 1.44 17.31 3.17
CA GLU A 205 2.57 17.09 4.07
C GLU A 205 3.81 16.62 3.32
N HIS A 206 3.62 15.85 2.25
CA HIS A 206 4.69 15.27 1.42
C HIS A 206 4.53 15.60 -0.08
N PRO A 207 4.78 16.86 -0.50
CA PRO A 207 4.54 17.29 -1.89
C PRO A 207 5.37 16.54 -2.93
N TYR A 208 6.48 15.91 -2.52
CA TYR A 208 7.29 15.09 -3.42
C TYR A 208 6.59 13.81 -3.86
N LEU A 209 5.60 13.30 -3.12
CA LEU A 209 4.81 12.16 -3.54
C LEU A 209 4.10 12.50 -4.85
N GLU A 210 3.27 13.54 -4.86
CA GLU A 210 2.54 13.98 -6.06
C GLU A 210 3.48 14.28 -7.22
N SER A 211 4.56 15.04 -6.97
CA SER A 211 5.51 15.44 -8.02
C SER A 211 6.35 14.31 -8.60
N SER A 212 6.36 13.12 -7.98
CA SER A 212 7.07 11.94 -8.46
C SER A 212 6.21 11.01 -9.28
N LEU A 213 4.88 11.08 -9.15
CA LEU A 213 3.92 10.19 -9.79
C LEU A 213 3.74 10.53 -11.28
N ALA A 214 3.53 9.49 -12.08
CA ALA A 214 3.15 9.60 -13.48
C ALA A 214 1.61 9.48 -13.63
N PRO A 215 1.02 9.94 -14.74
CA PRO A 215 -0.44 9.83 -15.00
C PRO A 215 -0.99 8.40 -14.92
N ARG A 216 -0.13 7.39 -15.14
CA ARG A 216 -0.48 5.97 -15.05
C ARG A 216 -0.55 5.44 -13.61
N ASP A 217 0.06 6.15 -12.66
CA ASP A 217 0.13 5.68 -11.28
C ASP A 217 -1.24 5.82 -10.62
N LEU A 218 -1.56 4.84 -9.80
CA LEU A 218 -2.80 4.81 -9.05
C LEU A 218 -2.65 5.65 -7.79
N VAL A 219 -3.61 6.53 -7.55
CA VAL A 219 -3.66 7.36 -6.33
C VAL A 219 -5.05 7.23 -5.75
N LEU A 220 -5.16 6.76 -4.52
CA LEU A 220 -6.43 6.74 -3.80
C LEU A 220 -6.88 8.16 -3.46
N ASP A 221 -8.19 8.35 -3.35
CA ASP A 221 -8.73 9.66 -2.99
C ASP A 221 -8.53 9.94 -1.51
N HIS A 222 -8.77 8.93 -0.63
CA HIS A 222 -8.72 9.08 0.82
C HIS A 222 -8.15 7.85 1.53
N THR A 223 -7.68 8.06 2.77
CA THR A 223 -7.34 6.99 3.71
C THR A 223 -7.87 7.29 5.10
N VAL A 224 -8.20 6.25 5.85
CA VAL A 224 -8.63 6.34 7.25
C VAL A 224 -7.89 5.29 8.06
N THR A 225 -7.23 5.74 9.12
CA THR A 225 -6.55 4.88 10.10
C THR A 225 -6.91 5.37 11.50
N ILE A 226 -7.28 4.46 12.39
CA ILE A 226 -7.54 4.82 13.78
C ILE A 226 -6.21 5.11 14.50
N GLY A 227 -6.14 6.23 15.21
CA GLY A 227 -4.93 6.68 15.91
C GLY A 227 -4.92 6.36 17.41
N PRO A 228 -3.76 6.44 18.07
CA PRO A 228 -3.60 6.15 19.49
C PRO A 228 -4.29 7.14 20.43
N ASP A 229 -4.77 8.25 19.92
CA ASP A 229 -5.53 9.28 20.58
C ASP A 229 -7.02 8.93 20.74
N VAL A 230 -7.51 7.89 20.03
CA VAL A 230 -8.88 7.41 20.15
C VAL A 230 -9.00 6.45 21.35
N PRO A 231 -9.80 6.81 22.38
CA PRO A 231 -10.01 5.94 23.52
C PRO A 231 -10.70 4.63 23.12
N ALA A 232 -10.41 3.56 23.87
CA ALA A 232 -10.95 2.23 23.59
C ALA A 232 -12.48 2.18 23.55
N GLU A 233 -13.15 2.95 24.42
CA GLU A 233 -14.60 3.09 24.48
C GLU A 233 -15.22 3.78 23.27
N ASN A 234 -14.44 4.57 22.53
CA ASN A 234 -14.89 5.30 21.34
C ASN A 234 -14.56 4.57 20.03
N TRP A 235 -14.05 3.31 20.10
CA TRP A 235 -13.56 2.56 18.94
C TRP A 235 -14.60 2.39 17.84
N ALA A 236 -15.77 1.90 18.23
CA ALA A 236 -16.87 1.72 17.29
C ALA A 236 -17.44 3.05 16.78
N ASP A 237 -17.48 4.09 17.62
CA ASP A 237 -17.96 5.42 17.22
C ASP A 237 -17.03 6.04 16.17
N PHE A 238 -15.72 5.87 16.30
CA PHE A 238 -14.76 6.33 15.28
C PHE A 238 -15.10 5.75 13.90
N TYR A 239 -15.29 4.43 13.79
CA TYR A 239 -15.57 3.81 12.49
C TYR A 239 -16.98 4.10 11.98
N ARG A 240 -17.99 4.24 12.87
CA ARG A 240 -19.33 4.71 12.50
C ARG A 240 -19.29 6.08 11.87
N ASP A 241 -18.58 7.01 12.50
CA ASP A 241 -18.44 8.38 12.01
C ASP A 241 -17.64 8.43 10.71
N ALA A 242 -16.58 7.63 10.58
CA ALA A 242 -15.81 7.52 9.34
C ALA A 242 -16.67 7.03 8.17
N LEU A 243 -17.48 5.97 8.36
CA LEU A 243 -18.40 5.45 7.33
C LEU A 243 -19.50 6.45 6.96
N LYS A 244 -20.11 7.09 7.97
CA LYS A 244 -21.15 8.11 7.75
C LYS A 244 -20.62 9.29 6.93
N ASN A 245 -19.38 9.72 7.20
CA ASN A 245 -18.75 10.88 6.55
C ASN A 245 -17.89 10.51 5.35
N LEU A 246 -17.93 9.26 4.89
CA LEU A 246 -17.14 8.79 3.74
C LEU A 246 -17.42 9.66 2.52
N GLN A 247 -16.35 10.19 1.93
CA GLN A 247 -16.44 11.05 0.75
C GLN A 247 -16.55 10.22 -0.54
N PRO A 248 -17.11 10.79 -1.62
CA PRO A 248 -17.07 10.15 -2.94
C PRO A 248 -15.63 9.89 -3.40
N GLY A 249 -15.40 8.75 -4.02
CA GLY A 249 -14.08 8.31 -4.48
C GLY A 249 -13.73 6.94 -3.95
N VAL A 250 -12.45 6.61 -3.95
CA VAL A 250 -11.90 5.38 -3.35
C VAL A 250 -11.19 5.73 -2.04
N THR A 251 -11.72 5.20 -0.95
CA THR A 251 -11.11 5.30 0.39
C THR A 251 -10.53 3.94 0.79
N GLU A 252 -9.38 3.93 1.45
CA GLU A 252 -8.87 2.76 2.12
C GLU A 252 -8.93 2.95 3.64
N PHE A 253 -9.58 1.99 4.32
CA PHE A 253 -9.47 1.87 5.77
C PHE A 253 -8.32 0.94 6.09
N VAL A 254 -7.26 1.49 6.67
CA VAL A 254 -6.10 0.71 7.15
C VAL A 254 -6.39 0.27 8.57
N ILE A 255 -6.52 -1.03 8.77
CA ILE A 255 -6.89 -1.64 10.05
C ILE A 255 -5.86 -2.71 10.46
N HIS A 256 -5.81 -3.00 11.75
CA HIS A 256 -4.86 -3.97 12.29
C HIS A 256 -5.64 -5.04 13.08
N VAL A 257 -6.02 -6.12 12.43
CA VAL A 257 -6.75 -7.22 13.09
C VAL A 257 -5.81 -8.22 13.74
N GLY A 258 -6.25 -8.81 14.85
CA GLY A 258 -5.50 -9.86 15.55
C GLY A 258 -6.33 -10.45 16.68
N LEU A 259 -6.14 -11.74 16.99
CA LEU A 259 -6.76 -12.40 18.14
C LEU A 259 -5.97 -12.06 19.40
N ASP A 260 -6.64 -11.63 20.46
CA ASP A 260 -6.01 -11.31 21.75
C ASP A 260 -5.63 -12.59 22.51
N ASP A 261 -4.60 -13.29 22.06
CA ASP A 261 -4.06 -14.50 22.63
C ASP A 261 -2.71 -14.30 23.37
N GLU A 262 -2.12 -15.37 23.88
CA GLU A 262 -0.86 -15.32 24.61
C GLU A 262 0.32 -14.91 23.72
N GLU A 263 0.34 -15.31 22.43
CA GLU A 263 1.39 -14.94 21.49
C GLU A 263 1.36 -13.43 21.22
N LEU A 264 0.18 -12.89 20.85
CA LEU A 264 0.05 -11.48 20.51
C LEU A 264 0.23 -10.57 21.74
N ARG A 265 -0.19 -11.01 22.92
CA ARG A 265 0.10 -10.31 24.19
C ARG A 265 1.59 -10.29 24.51
N ALA A 266 2.30 -11.40 24.31
CA ALA A 266 3.75 -11.46 24.53
C ALA A 266 4.50 -10.59 23.51
N PHE A 267 4.09 -10.64 22.24
CA PHE A 267 4.62 -9.86 21.15
C PHE A 267 4.49 -8.34 21.38
N SER A 268 3.35 -7.88 21.89
CA SER A 268 3.01 -6.47 22.06
C SER A 268 3.16 -5.93 23.48
N ARG A 269 3.77 -6.71 24.37
CA ARG A 269 3.84 -6.40 25.81
C ARG A 269 4.40 -5.02 26.13
N GLU A 270 5.46 -4.61 25.46
CA GLU A 270 6.14 -3.34 25.69
C GLU A 270 5.55 -2.17 24.90
N ARG A 271 4.65 -2.45 23.97
CA ARG A 271 4.00 -1.45 23.13
C ARG A 271 2.52 -1.83 22.91
N PRO A 272 1.64 -1.50 23.88
CA PRO A 272 0.23 -1.90 23.82
C PRO A 272 -0.56 -1.20 22.69
N THR A 273 -0.11 -0.04 22.23
CA THR A 273 -0.64 0.59 21.03
C THR A 273 -0.34 -0.32 19.82
N TRP A 274 -1.35 -0.58 19.01
CA TRP A 274 -1.35 -1.61 17.95
C TRP A 274 -1.01 -3.03 18.47
N GLY A 275 -1.22 -3.27 19.78
CA GLY A 275 -1.02 -4.56 20.42
C GLY A 275 -2.29 -5.42 20.44
N ALA A 276 -2.28 -6.47 21.27
CA ALA A 276 -3.30 -7.50 21.29
C ALA A 276 -4.74 -6.95 21.46
N ALA A 277 -4.98 -6.13 22.50
CA ALA A 277 -6.31 -5.57 22.74
C ALA A 277 -6.76 -4.55 21.67
N TRP A 278 -5.81 -3.86 21.02
CA TRP A 278 -6.08 -2.97 19.89
C TRP A 278 -6.60 -3.78 18.69
N ARG A 279 -5.83 -4.78 18.29
CA ARG A 279 -6.12 -5.62 17.13
C ARG A 279 -7.39 -6.44 17.29
N GLN A 280 -7.70 -6.87 18.51
CA GLN A 280 -8.96 -7.54 18.80
C GLN A 280 -10.17 -6.61 18.62
N ARG A 281 -10.05 -5.31 18.99
CA ARG A 281 -11.17 -4.36 18.78
C ARG A 281 -11.44 -4.13 17.30
N ASP A 282 -10.39 -4.01 16.46
CA ASP A 282 -10.57 -3.93 15.01
C ASP A 282 -11.27 -5.20 14.51
N PHE A 283 -10.75 -6.37 14.89
CA PHE A 283 -11.35 -7.64 14.50
C PHE A 283 -12.83 -7.73 14.90
N ASP A 284 -13.16 -7.43 16.14
CA ASP A 284 -14.53 -7.50 16.66
C ASP A 284 -15.49 -6.55 15.92
N PHE A 285 -15.06 -5.31 15.67
CA PHE A 285 -15.87 -4.34 14.96
C PHE A 285 -16.13 -4.75 13.51
N PHE A 286 -15.09 -5.05 12.74
CA PHE A 286 -15.22 -5.38 11.32
C PHE A 286 -15.94 -6.72 11.10
N MET A 287 -15.81 -7.70 12.01
CA MET A 287 -16.55 -8.97 11.99
C MET A 287 -18.01 -8.83 12.40
N SER A 288 -18.43 -7.70 12.96
CA SER A 288 -19.77 -7.51 13.51
C SER A 288 -20.87 -7.44 12.43
N ARG A 289 -22.09 -7.73 12.85
CA ARG A 289 -23.28 -7.49 12.00
C ARG A 289 -23.53 -6.00 11.80
N GLU A 290 -23.19 -5.19 12.81
CA GLU A 290 -23.32 -3.74 12.77
C GLU A 290 -22.54 -3.15 11.60
N PHE A 291 -21.25 -3.51 11.46
CA PHE A 291 -20.42 -3.02 10.38
C PHE A 291 -21.03 -3.30 8.99
N ARG A 292 -21.55 -4.52 8.77
CA ARG A 292 -22.20 -4.88 7.50
C ARG A 292 -23.45 -4.03 7.24
N SER A 293 -24.27 -3.78 8.29
CA SER A 293 -25.44 -2.92 8.16
C SER A 293 -25.09 -1.48 7.84
N LEU A 294 -23.98 -0.97 8.39
CA LEU A 294 -23.48 0.40 8.09
C LEU A 294 -23.03 0.55 6.63
N LEU A 295 -22.41 -0.47 6.04
CA LEU A 295 -22.05 -0.44 4.61
C LEU A 295 -23.30 -0.31 3.73
N GLU A 296 -24.36 -1.05 4.04
CA GLU A 296 -25.64 -0.99 3.32
C GLU A 296 -26.33 0.37 3.52
N GLU A 297 -26.43 0.84 4.78
CA GLU A 297 -27.08 2.10 5.15
C GLU A 297 -26.44 3.30 4.44
N HIS A 298 -25.10 3.32 4.37
CA HIS A 298 -24.36 4.43 3.75
C HIS A 298 -24.06 4.22 2.26
N HIS A 299 -24.61 3.16 1.65
CA HIS A 299 -24.43 2.82 0.23
C HIS A 299 -22.95 2.71 -0.18
N VAL A 300 -22.13 2.15 0.71
CA VAL A 300 -20.71 1.92 0.49
C VAL A 300 -20.50 0.64 -0.32
N LYS A 301 -19.72 0.71 -1.39
CA LYS A 301 -19.36 -0.45 -2.19
C LYS A 301 -17.93 -0.86 -1.92
N LEU A 302 -17.73 -2.12 -1.54
CA LEU A 302 -16.39 -2.70 -1.40
C LEU A 302 -15.74 -2.90 -2.77
N ILE A 303 -14.46 -2.58 -2.87
CA ILE A 303 -13.61 -2.75 -4.05
C ILE A 303 -12.21 -3.21 -3.61
N THR A 304 -11.51 -3.92 -4.46
CA THR A 304 -10.17 -4.48 -4.17
C THR A 304 -9.07 -3.80 -5.00
N TRP A 305 -7.82 -3.91 -4.56
CA TRP A 305 -6.66 -3.48 -5.34
C TRP A 305 -6.56 -4.23 -6.68
N ARG A 306 -6.96 -5.50 -6.70
CA ARG A 306 -7.04 -6.29 -7.93
C ARG A 306 -8.00 -5.68 -8.96
N GLU A 307 -9.16 -5.18 -8.51
CA GLU A 307 -10.12 -4.50 -9.38
C GLU A 307 -9.58 -3.16 -9.87
N LEU A 308 -8.89 -2.39 -8.99
CA LEU A 308 -8.22 -1.15 -9.36
C LEU A 308 -7.16 -1.39 -10.45
N ALA A 309 -6.28 -2.38 -10.25
CA ALA A 309 -5.23 -2.72 -11.21
C ALA A 309 -5.80 -3.13 -12.58
N LYS A 310 -6.85 -3.97 -12.60
CA LYS A 310 -7.52 -4.38 -13.85
C LYS A 310 -8.14 -3.22 -14.61
N ALA A 311 -8.76 -2.28 -13.92
CA ALA A 311 -9.39 -1.13 -14.55
C ALA A 311 -8.37 -0.18 -15.20
N LEU A 312 -7.13 -0.12 -14.68
CA LEU A 312 -6.05 0.67 -15.28
C LEU A 312 -5.37 -0.04 -16.46
N ALA A 313 -5.26 -1.38 -16.41
CA ALA A 313 -4.64 -2.16 -17.50
C ALA A 313 -5.47 -2.14 -18.80
N ASN A 314 -6.78 -1.86 -18.72
CA ASN A 314 -7.71 -1.85 -19.84
C ASN A 314 -7.82 -0.48 -20.54
N ARG A 315 -6.94 0.48 -20.23
CA ARG A 315 -6.90 1.82 -20.82
C ARG A 315 -5.56 2.10 -21.52
#